data_6351a67332593f4fd761c2e771dc9a80
#
_entry.id   6351a67332593f4fd761c2e771dc9a80
#
_cell.length_a   1.000
_cell.length_b   1.000
_cell.length_c   1.000
_cell.angle_alpha   90.00
_cell.angle_beta   90.00
_cell.angle_gamma   90.00
#
_symmetry.space_group_name_H-M   'P 1'
#
loop_
_entity.id
_entity.type
_entity.pdbx_description
1 polymer ?
#
loop_
_entity_poly.entity_id
_entity_poly.type
_entity_poly.pdbx_seq_one_letter_code
_entity_poly.pdbx_strand_id
1 'polypeptide(L)'
;MADPKPGQPQPVSRRLGDLLVREGLIDNEQLARALQEQKGSNDKLGSILVKLSFVTEENLIAFLSRQYGIQSITLSQLDIDPDILKLVPEQIARKYEVLPVKLQGNTLTLAMGDPTNVFALDDVGFMTNLQVIPAVASQAAIRQAIDRSYDSKGGGIADIVSEMEGAAADVELVEGDEEAAASKVDVFELKESADEAPVVRLINMILVDAIRRGASDIHLEPYEKVFRVRFRVDGVLHEIMTPPKRLEAALTSRVKIMASLDIAERRLPQDGRIKLRFNQREIDFRVSTLPTIYGEKTVMRILDKDSLQLDLTMLGFDSWSLEQFTKAIHNPYGMILITGPTGSGKTTTLYSAIHTINSPDINIMTAEDPVEYNLRGVNQVQINEEIGRTFAAALRAFLRQDPDVILVGETRDLETAQIGIRAALTGHLVLTTLHTNDCPSTVARLLDMGIPPFLVSSSLTLILAQRLGRKVCKDCKQPYDADEEILVPYGHIPQGLGKISFYKGKGCATCNFTGMKGRIAIYEVMPVNQDIRDLIIRNAPAVEIGEAAQRQGMRTLRQNALQKVIDGGMTIEEVLRVTLGT
;
A
#
# COMPACT_ATOMS: atom_id res chain seq x y z
N MET A 1 21.62 54.82 -41.77
CA MET A 1 20.38 54.04 -41.69
C MET A 1 20.55 52.86 -42.61
N ALA A 2 20.83 51.69 -42.07
CA ALA A 2 21.01 50.47 -42.87
C ALA A 2 19.74 49.61 -42.74
N ASP A 3 19.15 49.26 -43.89
CA ASP A 3 17.99 48.38 -43.99
C ASP A 3 18.27 46.98 -43.42
N PRO A 4 17.32 46.38 -42.68
CA PRO A 4 17.51 45.05 -42.10
C PRO A 4 17.38 43.96 -43.17
N LYS A 5 18.30 43.00 -43.14
CA LYS A 5 18.32 41.82 -44.00
C LYS A 5 17.06 40.94 -43.78
N PRO A 6 16.41 40.43 -44.85
CA PRO A 6 15.31 39.51 -44.72
C PRO A 6 15.81 38.11 -44.33
N GLY A 7 15.27 37.52 -43.23
CA GLY A 7 15.47 36.12 -42.95
C GLY A 7 15.71 35.67 -41.49
N GLN A 8 15.47 36.48 -40.48
CA GLN A 8 15.46 35.97 -39.09
C GLN A 8 14.02 35.95 -38.54
N PRO A 9 13.54 34.83 -37.98
CA PRO A 9 12.22 34.78 -37.34
C PRO A 9 12.26 35.70 -36.12
N GLN A 10 11.43 36.75 -36.13
CA GLN A 10 11.23 37.63 -35.00
C GLN A 10 10.54 36.85 -33.85
N PRO A 11 10.90 37.09 -32.59
CA PRO A 11 10.26 36.42 -31.45
C PRO A 11 8.74 36.74 -31.45
N VAL A 12 7.94 35.70 -31.21
CA VAL A 12 6.46 35.71 -31.24
C VAL A 12 5.85 36.82 -30.38
N SER A 13 6.51 37.21 -29.28
CA SER A 13 6.11 38.31 -28.40
C SER A 13 6.12 39.70 -29.07
N ARG A 14 7.07 39.98 -29.96
CA ARG A 14 7.09 41.24 -30.72
C ARG A 14 5.95 41.30 -31.72
N ARG A 15 5.61 40.18 -32.38
CA ARG A 15 4.48 40.13 -33.33
C ARG A 15 3.15 40.43 -32.64
N LEU A 16 2.87 39.87 -31.48
CA LEU A 16 1.63 40.13 -30.75
C LEU A 16 1.53 41.58 -30.28
N GLY A 17 2.61 42.14 -29.75
CA GLY A 17 2.66 43.54 -29.32
C GLY A 17 2.40 44.52 -30.47
N ASP A 18 3.07 44.31 -31.61
CA ASP A 18 2.91 45.15 -32.81
C ASP A 18 1.47 45.10 -33.37
N LEU A 19 0.82 43.93 -33.29
CA LEU A 19 -0.57 43.77 -33.70
C LEU A 19 -1.54 44.51 -32.79
N LEU A 20 -1.32 44.45 -31.47
CA LEU A 20 -2.14 45.15 -30.48
C LEU A 20 -2.03 46.66 -30.59
N VAL A 21 -0.83 47.19 -30.92
CA VAL A 21 -0.63 48.60 -31.21
C VAL A 21 -1.35 49.00 -32.50
N ARG A 22 -1.29 48.16 -33.54
CA ARG A 22 -1.92 48.43 -34.85
C ARG A 22 -3.45 48.46 -34.76
N GLU A 23 -4.04 47.69 -33.88
CA GLU A 23 -5.47 47.68 -33.56
C GLU A 23 -5.89 48.76 -32.55
N GLY A 24 -4.92 49.54 -32.06
CA GLY A 24 -5.19 50.65 -31.12
C GLY A 24 -5.59 50.19 -29.70
N LEU A 25 -5.30 48.94 -29.34
CA LEU A 25 -5.58 48.41 -27.98
C LEU A 25 -4.55 48.82 -26.94
N ILE A 26 -3.31 49.10 -27.40
CA ILE A 26 -2.20 49.66 -26.61
C ILE A 26 -1.43 50.67 -27.46
N ASP A 27 -0.69 51.55 -26.80
CA ASP A 27 0.26 52.46 -27.47
C ASP A 27 1.70 51.91 -27.41
N ASN A 28 2.62 52.59 -28.13
CA ASN A 28 4.03 52.16 -28.18
C ASN A 28 4.75 52.29 -26.85
N GLU A 29 4.35 53.20 -25.96
CA GLU A 29 4.96 53.39 -24.65
C GLU A 29 4.53 52.24 -23.71
N GLN A 30 3.25 51.88 -23.75
CA GLN A 30 2.69 50.73 -23.01
C GLN A 30 3.34 49.42 -23.46
N LEU A 31 3.53 49.22 -24.76
CA LEU A 31 4.25 48.05 -25.28
C LEU A 31 5.70 48.01 -24.81
N ALA A 32 6.43 49.12 -24.86
CA ALA A 32 7.82 49.20 -24.43
C ALA A 32 7.94 48.87 -22.92
N ARG A 33 7.01 49.37 -22.11
CA ARG A 33 6.96 49.11 -20.66
C ARG A 33 6.63 47.66 -20.35
N ALA A 34 5.69 47.05 -21.07
CA ALA A 34 5.33 45.64 -20.92
C ALA A 34 6.49 44.70 -21.31
N LEU A 35 7.23 45.04 -22.40
CA LEU A 35 8.42 44.29 -22.83
C LEU A 35 9.60 44.44 -21.87
N GLN A 36 9.70 45.55 -21.14
CA GLN A 36 10.71 45.74 -20.09
C GLN A 36 10.41 44.88 -18.89
N GLU A 37 9.15 44.82 -18.45
CA GLU A 37 8.69 44.00 -17.35
C GLU A 37 8.84 42.49 -17.68
N GLN A 38 8.62 42.10 -18.93
CA GLN A 38 8.79 40.74 -19.43
C GLN A 38 10.23 40.22 -19.28
N LYS A 39 11.26 41.10 -19.36
CA LYS A 39 12.66 40.69 -19.18
C LYS A 39 12.96 40.24 -17.73
N GLY A 40 12.17 40.69 -16.74
CA GLY A 40 12.32 40.39 -15.34
C GLY A 40 11.36 39.28 -14.82
N SER A 41 10.42 38.82 -15.65
CA SER A 41 9.45 37.83 -15.28
C SER A 41 9.37 36.71 -16.33
N ASN A 42 8.91 35.51 -15.89
CA ASN A 42 8.64 34.36 -16.79
C ASN A 42 7.25 34.42 -17.44
N ASP A 43 6.52 35.56 -17.27
CA ASP A 43 5.16 35.72 -17.75
C ASP A 43 5.10 36.04 -19.22
N LYS A 44 4.02 35.63 -19.89
CA LYS A 44 3.77 35.96 -21.31
C LYS A 44 3.34 37.44 -21.45
N LEU A 45 3.65 38.08 -22.60
CA LEU A 45 3.35 39.49 -22.85
C LEU A 45 1.87 39.84 -22.63
N GLY A 46 0.94 38.98 -23.07
CA GLY A 46 -0.50 39.17 -22.85
C GLY A 46 -0.88 39.27 -21.37
N SER A 47 -0.33 38.39 -20.54
CA SER A 47 -0.58 38.39 -19.08
C SER A 47 -0.02 39.64 -18.41
N ILE A 48 1.13 40.13 -18.87
CA ILE A 48 1.76 41.37 -18.36
C ILE A 48 0.93 42.58 -18.72
N LEU A 49 0.42 42.66 -19.95
CA LEU A 49 -0.45 43.75 -20.38
C LEU A 49 -1.74 43.84 -19.56
N VAL A 50 -2.31 42.69 -19.19
CA VAL A 50 -3.50 42.60 -18.30
C VAL A 50 -3.10 42.99 -16.88
N LYS A 51 -1.99 42.51 -16.34
CA LYS A 51 -1.48 42.86 -14.99
C LYS A 51 -1.22 44.38 -14.86
N LEU A 52 -0.68 45.00 -15.89
CA LEU A 52 -0.44 46.44 -15.95
C LEU A 52 -1.71 47.26 -16.24
N SER A 53 -2.86 46.58 -16.39
CA SER A 53 -4.16 47.20 -16.72
C SER A 53 -4.13 48.01 -18.02
N PHE A 54 -3.25 47.67 -18.98
CA PHE A 54 -3.20 48.31 -20.29
C PHE A 54 -4.28 47.78 -21.25
N VAL A 55 -4.65 46.48 -21.06
CA VAL A 55 -5.72 45.84 -21.82
C VAL A 55 -6.56 45.00 -20.84
N THR A 56 -7.88 45.00 -21.02
CA THR A 56 -8.73 44.08 -20.26
C THR A 56 -8.61 42.66 -20.82
N GLU A 57 -8.74 41.64 -19.98
CA GLU A 57 -8.62 40.23 -20.38
C GLU A 57 -9.65 39.89 -21.50
N GLU A 58 -10.87 40.40 -21.38
CA GLU A 58 -11.92 40.22 -22.38
C GLU A 58 -11.54 40.78 -23.74
N ASN A 59 -10.94 41.98 -23.79
CA ASN A 59 -10.49 42.61 -25.04
C ASN A 59 -9.34 41.83 -25.67
N LEU A 60 -8.44 41.28 -24.86
CA LEU A 60 -7.33 40.44 -25.33
C LEU A 60 -7.84 39.13 -25.95
N ILE A 61 -8.77 38.45 -25.30
CA ILE A 61 -9.40 37.22 -25.80
C ILE A 61 -10.16 37.48 -27.08
N ALA A 62 -10.98 38.55 -27.13
CA ALA A 62 -11.72 38.95 -28.34
C ALA A 62 -10.80 39.28 -29.52
N PHE A 63 -9.67 39.93 -29.23
CA PHE A 63 -8.65 40.23 -30.23
C PHE A 63 -7.99 38.95 -30.77
N LEU A 64 -7.53 38.04 -29.90
CA LEU A 64 -6.91 36.75 -30.29
C LEU A 64 -7.88 35.89 -31.10
N SER A 65 -9.15 35.84 -30.69
CA SER A 65 -10.20 35.08 -31.38
C SER A 65 -10.40 35.59 -32.80
N ARG A 66 -10.50 36.94 -33.02
CA ARG A 66 -10.65 37.53 -34.33
C ARG A 66 -9.39 37.37 -35.20
N GLN A 67 -8.22 37.58 -34.62
CA GLN A 67 -6.95 37.57 -35.36
C GLN A 67 -6.59 36.17 -35.89
N TYR A 68 -6.90 35.13 -35.13
CA TYR A 68 -6.56 33.75 -35.50
C TYR A 68 -7.77 32.95 -36.02
N GLY A 69 -8.98 33.51 -36.02
CA GLY A 69 -10.20 32.82 -36.47
C GLY A 69 -10.60 31.64 -35.56
N ILE A 70 -10.23 31.70 -34.28
CA ILE A 70 -10.39 30.63 -33.29
C ILE A 70 -11.53 30.99 -32.33
N GLN A 71 -12.36 30.01 -31.97
CA GLN A 71 -13.46 30.24 -31.01
C GLN A 71 -12.91 30.56 -29.62
N SER A 72 -13.55 31.52 -28.94
CA SER A 72 -13.32 31.76 -27.51
C SER A 72 -14.28 30.92 -26.66
N ILE A 73 -13.78 30.40 -25.52
CA ILE A 73 -14.55 29.60 -24.60
C ILE A 73 -14.46 30.20 -23.20
N THR A 74 -15.62 30.30 -22.52
CA THR A 74 -15.72 30.70 -21.11
C THR A 74 -15.75 29.45 -20.25
N LEU A 75 -14.69 29.22 -19.44
CA LEU A 75 -14.51 27.99 -18.62
C LEU A 75 -15.23 28.04 -17.28
N SER A 76 -15.71 29.19 -16.82
CA SER A 76 -16.29 29.37 -15.48
C SER A 76 -17.60 28.60 -15.23
N GLN A 77 -18.31 28.20 -16.29
CA GLN A 77 -19.59 27.49 -16.21
C GLN A 77 -19.60 26.17 -16.99
N LEU A 78 -18.45 25.72 -17.47
CA LEU A 78 -18.35 24.51 -18.30
C LEU A 78 -18.13 23.30 -17.41
N ASP A 79 -19.06 22.35 -17.45
CA ASP A 79 -18.88 21.03 -16.85
C ASP A 79 -18.22 20.13 -17.89
N ILE A 80 -16.98 19.72 -17.62
CA ILE A 80 -16.16 18.94 -18.56
C ILE A 80 -16.32 17.47 -18.22
N ASP A 81 -16.69 16.66 -19.23
CA ASP A 81 -16.83 15.22 -19.07
C ASP A 81 -15.53 14.60 -18.55
N PRO A 82 -15.59 13.86 -17.44
CA PRO A 82 -14.46 13.14 -16.89
C PRO A 82 -13.69 12.26 -17.89
N ASP A 83 -14.34 11.74 -18.88
CA ASP A 83 -13.66 10.87 -19.88
C ASP A 83 -12.86 11.69 -20.89
N ILE A 84 -13.24 12.93 -21.13
CA ILE A 84 -12.45 13.87 -21.96
C ILE A 84 -11.20 14.34 -21.21
N LEU A 85 -11.30 14.59 -19.91
CA LEU A 85 -10.15 14.97 -19.07
C LEU A 85 -9.07 13.88 -19.00
N LYS A 86 -9.46 12.60 -19.05
CA LYS A 86 -8.52 11.46 -19.04
C LYS A 86 -7.65 11.39 -20.30
N LEU A 87 -8.07 12.03 -21.40
CA LEU A 87 -7.33 12.02 -22.66
C LEU A 87 -6.01 12.82 -22.58
N VAL A 88 -5.97 13.84 -21.72
CA VAL A 88 -4.77 14.67 -21.52
C VAL A 88 -4.30 14.52 -20.07
N PRO A 89 -3.12 13.96 -19.81
CA PRO A 89 -2.59 13.84 -18.45
C PRO A 89 -2.40 15.20 -17.78
N GLU A 90 -2.65 15.26 -16.46
CA GLU A 90 -2.50 16.48 -15.66
C GLU A 90 -1.14 17.18 -15.85
N GLN A 91 -0.06 16.40 -15.92
CA GLN A 91 1.29 16.91 -16.11
C GLN A 91 1.43 17.71 -17.43
N ILE A 92 0.76 17.27 -18.49
CA ILE A 92 0.75 17.93 -19.79
C ILE A 92 -0.17 19.15 -19.77
N ALA A 93 -1.35 19.01 -19.13
CA ALA A 93 -2.29 20.12 -18.95
C ALA A 93 -1.62 21.29 -18.20
N ARG A 94 -0.90 21.00 -17.12
CA ARG A 94 -0.16 22.01 -16.33
C ARG A 94 1.07 22.55 -17.05
N LYS A 95 1.84 21.69 -17.75
CA LYS A 95 3.06 22.09 -18.47
C LYS A 95 2.78 23.09 -19.59
N TYR A 96 1.73 22.86 -20.36
CA TYR A 96 1.37 23.71 -21.50
C TYR A 96 0.26 24.71 -21.20
N GLU A 97 -0.34 24.66 -19.99
CA GLU A 97 -1.51 25.46 -19.59
C GLU A 97 -2.66 25.28 -20.60
N VAL A 98 -3.07 24.03 -20.78
CA VAL A 98 -4.12 23.62 -21.72
C VAL A 98 -5.14 22.72 -21.03
N LEU A 99 -6.40 22.77 -21.48
CA LEU A 99 -7.48 21.98 -20.92
C LEU A 99 -8.33 21.38 -22.04
N PRO A 100 -8.53 20.03 -22.08
CA PRO A 100 -9.44 19.42 -23.03
C PRO A 100 -10.88 19.70 -22.61
N VAL A 101 -11.69 20.29 -23.49
CA VAL A 101 -13.04 20.77 -23.16
C VAL A 101 -14.15 20.03 -23.88
N LYS A 102 -13.91 19.51 -25.08
CA LYS A 102 -14.93 18.83 -25.88
C LYS A 102 -14.32 17.83 -26.83
N LEU A 103 -14.98 16.68 -27.00
CA LEU A 103 -14.64 15.66 -28.00
C LEU A 103 -15.81 15.50 -28.95
N GLN A 104 -15.56 15.68 -30.25
CA GLN A 104 -16.55 15.47 -31.32
C GLN A 104 -16.00 14.50 -32.36
N GLY A 105 -16.43 13.26 -32.32
CA GLY A 105 -15.87 12.20 -33.18
C GLY A 105 -14.37 12.04 -32.94
N ASN A 106 -13.54 12.38 -33.93
CA ASN A 106 -12.07 12.29 -33.86
C ASN A 106 -11.39 13.65 -33.58
N THR A 107 -12.17 14.67 -33.18
CA THR A 107 -11.67 16.04 -32.98
C THR A 107 -11.79 16.45 -31.52
N LEU A 108 -10.64 16.78 -30.90
CA LEU A 108 -10.53 17.25 -29.51
C LEU A 108 -10.37 18.77 -29.50
N THR A 109 -11.30 19.47 -28.83
CA THR A 109 -11.17 20.92 -28.61
C THR A 109 -10.35 21.17 -27.36
N LEU A 110 -9.25 21.92 -27.49
CA LEU A 110 -8.29 22.18 -26.41
C LEU A 110 -8.33 23.68 -26.07
N ALA A 111 -8.77 24.02 -24.87
CA ALA A 111 -8.72 25.39 -24.36
C ALA A 111 -7.29 25.79 -24.00
N MET A 112 -6.82 26.95 -24.50
CA MET A 112 -5.46 27.43 -24.26
C MET A 112 -5.40 28.97 -24.31
N GLY A 113 -4.47 29.53 -23.54
CA GLY A 113 -4.29 31.00 -23.49
C GLY A 113 -3.49 31.55 -24.65
N ASP A 114 -2.74 30.71 -25.38
CA ASP A 114 -1.92 31.08 -26.52
C ASP A 114 -2.12 30.09 -27.67
N PRO A 115 -3.00 30.40 -28.62
CA PRO A 115 -3.32 29.49 -29.70
C PRO A 115 -2.18 29.33 -30.74
N THR A 116 -1.09 30.06 -30.62
CA THR A 116 0.09 29.95 -31.48
C THR A 116 1.10 28.90 -30.97
N ASN A 117 0.85 28.29 -29.85
CA ASN A 117 1.70 27.21 -29.30
C ASN A 117 1.43 25.87 -30.02
N VAL A 118 2.01 25.75 -31.22
CA VAL A 118 1.88 24.54 -32.06
C VAL A 118 2.43 23.30 -31.36
N PHE A 119 3.49 23.44 -30.53
CA PHE A 119 4.06 22.32 -29.80
C PHE A 119 3.07 21.67 -28.82
N ALA A 120 2.23 22.46 -28.16
CA ALA A 120 1.21 21.93 -27.26
C ALA A 120 0.12 21.18 -28.04
N LEU A 121 -0.25 21.67 -29.22
CA LEU A 121 -1.25 21.03 -30.10
C LEU A 121 -0.72 19.72 -30.67
N ASP A 122 0.53 19.70 -31.12
CA ASP A 122 1.18 18.50 -31.68
C ASP A 122 1.42 17.43 -30.62
N ASP A 123 1.93 17.80 -29.45
CA ASP A 123 2.15 16.84 -28.33
C ASP A 123 0.84 16.19 -27.87
N VAL A 124 -0.24 16.99 -27.71
CA VAL A 124 -1.54 16.46 -27.32
C VAL A 124 -2.15 15.62 -28.45
N GLY A 125 -2.02 16.05 -29.70
CA GLY A 125 -2.49 15.31 -30.88
C GLY A 125 -1.78 13.95 -31.01
N PHE A 126 -0.46 13.94 -30.84
CA PHE A 126 0.35 12.71 -30.88
C PHE A 126 -0.02 11.72 -29.78
N MET A 127 -0.20 12.22 -28.55
CA MET A 127 -0.55 11.38 -27.39
C MET A 127 -1.97 10.80 -27.48
N THR A 128 -2.92 11.60 -27.95
CA THR A 128 -4.35 11.20 -27.99
C THR A 128 -4.72 10.49 -29.28
N ASN A 129 -3.89 10.58 -30.30
CA ASN A 129 -4.18 10.16 -31.69
C ASN A 129 -5.46 10.80 -32.26
N LEU A 130 -5.76 12.04 -31.82
CA LEU A 130 -6.92 12.81 -32.22
C LEU A 130 -6.49 14.09 -32.97
N GLN A 131 -7.38 14.62 -33.79
CA GLN A 131 -7.20 15.95 -34.37
C GLN A 131 -7.49 17.00 -33.29
N VAL A 132 -6.51 17.84 -32.94
CA VAL A 132 -6.66 18.87 -31.91
C VAL A 132 -6.98 20.22 -32.54
N ILE A 133 -8.04 20.85 -32.04
CA ILE A 133 -8.45 22.20 -32.44
C ILE A 133 -8.31 23.14 -31.24
N PRO A 134 -7.56 24.27 -31.36
CA PRO A 134 -7.43 25.22 -30.26
C PRO A 134 -8.72 26.02 -30.05
N ALA A 135 -8.97 26.38 -28.78
CA ALA A 135 -9.97 27.37 -28.37
C ALA A 135 -9.32 28.37 -27.42
N VAL A 136 -9.59 29.66 -27.58
CA VAL A 136 -8.98 30.70 -26.74
C VAL A 136 -9.75 30.85 -25.43
N ALA A 137 -9.04 30.79 -24.31
CA ALA A 137 -9.60 31.07 -22.99
C ALA A 137 -8.60 31.88 -22.14
N SER A 138 -9.11 32.51 -21.09
CA SER A 138 -8.30 33.23 -20.11
C SER A 138 -7.28 32.30 -19.46
N GLN A 139 -6.03 32.71 -19.36
CA GLN A 139 -4.98 31.92 -18.74
C GLN A 139 -5.26 31.66 -17.23
N ALA A 140 -5.82 32.65 -16.55
CA ALA A 140 -6.26 32.51 -15.17
C ALA A 140 -7.42 31.49 -15.05
N ALA A 141 -8.40 31.56 -15.98
CA ALA A 141 -9.51 30.62 -16.00
C ALA A 141 -9.07 29.19 -16.35
N ILE A 142 -8.06 29.03 -17.24
CA ILE A 142 -7.50 27.71 -17.57
C ILE A 142 -6.83 27.10 -16.34
N ARG A 143 -5.99 27.84 -15.61
CA ARG A 143 -5.34 27.37 -14.38
C ARG A 143 -6.38 26.96 -13.33
N GLN A 144 -7.37 27.82 -13.06
CA GLN A 144 -8.46 27.49 -12.14
C GLN A 144 -9.29 26.28 -12.58
N ALA A 145 -9.51 26.13 -13.88
CA ALA A 145 -10.24 24.99 -14.41
C ALA A 145 -9.40 23.70 -14.37
N ILE A 146 -8.08 23.76 -14.60
CA ILE A 146 -7.17 22.63 -14.39
C ILE A 146 -7.21 22.19 -12.93
N ASP A 147 -7.04 23.12 -11.99
CA ASP A 147 -7.10 22.82 -10.55
C ASP A 147 -8.46 22.21 -10.19
N ARG A 148 -9.56 22.77 -10.65
CA ARG A 148 -10.90 22.26 -10.41
C ARG A 148 -11.17 20.90 -11.04
N SER A 149 -10.68 20.64 -12.25
CA SER A 149 -11.03 19.46 -13.03
C SER A 149 -10.11 18.27 -12.78
N TYR A 150 -8.83 18.49 -12.48
CA TYR A 150 -7.87 17.44 -12.20
C TYR A 150 -7.71 17.19 -10.68
N ASP A 151 -7.84 18.22 -9.83
CA ASP A 151 -7.81 18.06 -8.37
C ASP A 151 -9.08 17.36 -7.83
N SER A 152 -10.23 17.46 -8.52
CA SER A 152 -11.47 16.75 -8.14
C SER A 152 -11.40 15.23 -8.36
N LYS A 153 -10.31 14.69 -8.95
CA LYS A 153 -10.07 13.23 -9.11
C LYS A 153 -8.93 12.65 -8.28
N GLY A 154 -8.08 13.49 -7.72
CA GLY A 154 -7.19 13.13 -6.64
C GLY A 154 -7.43 14.19 -5.61
N GLY A 155 -8.25 13.92 -4.58
CA GLY A 155 -8.60 14.90 -3.60
C GLY A 155 -7.43 15.80 -3.26
N GLY A 156 -7.44 17.02 -3.79
CA GLY A 156 -6.41 18.01 -3.52
C GLY A 156 -6.30 18.19 -2.02
N ILE A 157 -5.10 18.37 -1.50
CA ILE A 157 -4.86 18.59 -0.06
C ILE A 157 -5.85 19.63 0.52
N ALA A 158 -6.29 20.61 -0.30
CA ALA A 158 -7.24 21.64 0.12
C ALA A 158 -8.71 21.17 0.22
N ASP A 159 -9.18 20.30 -0.70
CA ASP A 159 -10.55 19.79 -0.68
C ASP A 159 -10.71 18.65 0.34
N ILE A 160 -9.67 17.81 0.49
CA ILE A 160 -9.59 16.80 1.56
C ILE A 160 -9.53 17.49 2.92
N VAL A 161 -8.85 18.62 3.05
CA VAL A 161 -8.82 19.43 4.28
C VAL A 161 -10.20 19.99 4.62
N SER A 162 -11.01 20.42 3.63
CA SER A 162 -12.35 20.96 3.88
C SER A 162 -13.38 19.88 4.20
N GLU A 163 -13.31 18.69 3.58
CA GLU A 163 -14.16 17.55 3.95
C GLU A 163 -13.77 16.90 5.28
N MET A 164 -12.49 17.02 5.67
CA MET A 164 -11.95 16.42 6.89
C MET A 164 -11.94 17.37 8.10
N GLU A 165 -12.21 18.65 7.93
CA GLU A 165 -12.48 19.55 9.08
C GLU A 165 -13.65 19.04 9.94
N GLY A 166 -14.59 18.29 9.33
CA GLY A 166 -15.63 17.53 10.07
C GLY A 166 -15.15 16.18 10.64
N ALA A 167 -14.12 15.56 10.08
CA ALA A 167 -13.66 14.21 10.47
C ALA A 167 -12.38 14.23 11.34
N ALA A 168 -11.60 15.30 11.30
CA ALA A 168 -10.42 15.46 12.17
C ALA A 168 -10.79 15.75 13.64
N ALA A 169 -12.05 16.06 13.91
CA ALA A 169 -12.57 16.23 15.27
C ALA A 169 -12.69 14.91 16.05
N ASP A 170 -12.63 13.75 15.35
CA ASP A 170 -12.86 12.42 15.94
C ASP A 170 -11.55 11.61 16.20
N VAL A 171 -10.38 12.24 16.09
CA VAL A 171 -9.08 11.57 16.36
C VAL A 171 -8.53 12.07 17.69
N GLU A 172 -8.64 11.26 18.72
CA GLU A 172 -8.01 11.48 20.02
C GLU A 172 -6.83 10.54 20.24
N LEU A 173 -5.72 11.09 20.76
CA LEU A 173 -4.62 10.28 21.29
C LEU A 173 -5.05 9.67 22.62
N VAL A 174 -4.95 8.34 22.73
CA VAL A 174 -5.21 7.64 23.99
C VAL A 174 -3.91 7.60 24.77
N GLU A 175 -3.87 8.27 25.93
CA GLU A 175 -2.75 8.17 26.86
C GLU A 175 -2.64 6.73 27.38
N GLY A 176 -1.46 6.14 27.26
CA GLY A 176 -1.19 4.78 27.72
C GLY A 176 -0.98 4.70 29.21
N ASP A 177 -1.24 3.51 29.76
CA ASP A 177 -1.15 3.14 31.16
C ASP A 177 0.18 3.53 31.85
N GLU A 178 0.07 3.81 33.16
CA GLU A 178 1.03 4.42 34.07
C GLU A 178 2.33 3.63 34.38
N GLU A 179 3.09 3.16 33.40
CA GLU A 179 4.41 2.56 33.68
C GLU A 179 5.62 3.21 32.94
N ALA A 180 5.42 4.39 32.34
CA ALA A 180 6.55 5.19 31.81
C ALA A 180 6.42 6.65 32.27
N ALA A 181 6.58 6.84 33.56
CA ALA A 181 6.69 8.18 34.13
C ALA A 181 8.11 8.74 33.91
N ALA A 182 8.33 9.44 32.81
CA ALA A 182 9.36 10.50 32.71
C ALA A 182 9.16 11.33 31.41
N SER A 183 8.40 12.35 31.51
CA SER A 183 8.33 13.64 30.85
C SER A 183 6.88 13.99 30.48
N LYS A 184 6.22 14.61 31.43
CA LYS A 184 4.98 15.36 31.15
C LYS A 184 5.38 16.57 30.29
N VAL A 185 5.20 16.47 28.99
CA VAL A 185 5.06 17.63 28.13
C VAL A 185 3.58 17.94 28.09
N ASP A 186 3.25 19.09 28.66
CA ASP A 186 1.87 19.57 28.80
C ASP A 186 1.26 19.76 27.40
N VAL A 187 0.28 18.94 27.05
CA VAL A 187 -0.43 18.95 25.75
C VAL A 187 -1.14 20.29 25.50
N PHE A 188 -1.28 21.12 26.52
CA PHE A 188 -1.86 22.46 26.43
C PHE A 188 -0.93 23.50 25.79
N GLU A 189 0.40 23.35 25.88
CA GLU A 189 1.35 24.28 25.24
C GLU A 189 1.49 24.05 23.72
N LEU A 190 1.10 22.88 23.20
CA LEU A 190 1.14 22.55 21.76
C LEU A 190 -0.02 23.16 20.94
N LYS A 191 -1.01 23.79 21.59
CA LYS A 191 -2.13 24.46 20.90
C LYS A 191 -1.81 25.88 20.45
N GLU A 192 -0.72 26.48 20.86
CA GLU A 192 -0.44 27.92 20.65
C GLU A 192 0.56 28.25 19.53
N SER A 193 1.24 27.30 18.87
CA SER A 193 2.10 27.64 17.73
C SER A 193 1.33 27.49 16.41
N ALA A 194 0.91 28.59 15.85
CA ALA A 194 0.19 28.68 14.58
C ALA A 194 0.96 28.08 13.38
N ASP A 195 2.27 27.87 13.50
CA ASP A 195 3.14 27.31 12.46
C ASP A 195 3.16 25.77 12.44
N GLU A 196 2.76 25.09 13.52
CA GLU A 196 2.69 23.62 13.60
C GLU A 196 1.37 23.04 13.05
N ALA A 197 0.32 23.85 13.01
CA ALA A 197 -1.01 23.41 12.55
C ALA A 197 -1.00 22.66 11.19
N PRO A 198 -0.27 23.07 10.15
CA PRO A 198 -0.27 22.39 8.86
C PRO A 198 0.35 20.99 8.91
N VAL A 199 1.43 20.81 9.69
CA VAL A 199 2.13 19.52 9.83
C VAL A 199 1.30 18.52 10.60
N VAL A 200 0.64 18.97 11.68
CA VAL A 200 -0.26 18.12 12.48
C VAL A 200 -1.45 17.66 11.64
N ARG A 201 -2.06 18.57 10.88
CA ARG A 201 -3.16 18.23 9.97
C ARG A 201 -2.72 17.23 8.91
N LEU A 202 -1.55 17.43 8.30
CA LEU A 202 -1.04 16.55 7.26
C LEU A 202 -0.76 15.13 7.79
N ILE A 203 -0.14 14.98 8.97
CA ILE A 203 0.09 13.64 9.53
C ILE A 203 -1.21 12.94 9.93
N ASN A 204 -2.17 13.65 10.52
CA ASN A 204 -3.47 13.10 10.86
C ASN A 204 -4.21 12.64 9.59
N MET A 205 -4.15 13.43 8.52
CA MET A 205 -4.72 13.07 7.22
C MET A 205 -4.07 11.79 6.66
N ILE A 206 -2.74 11.67 6.70
CA ILE A 206 -2.00 10.48 6.26
C ILE A 206 -2.47 9.24 7.04
N LEU A 207 -2.61 9.35 8.37
CA LEU A 207 -3.04 8.26 9.24
C LEU A 207 -4.47 7.82 8.93
N VAL A 208 -5.40 8.78 8.83
CA VAL A 208 -6.81 8.51 8.53
C VAL A 208 -7.00 7.91 7.13
N ASP A 209 -6.33 8.45 6.11
CA ASP A 209 -6.39 7.91 4.74
C ASP A 209 -5.84 6.49 4.66
N ALA A 210 -4.74 6.20 5.37
CA ALA A 210 -4.19 4.86 5.46
C ALA A 210 -5.18 3.87 6.10
N ILE A 211 -5.85 4.25 7.18
CA ILE A 211 -6.89 3.44 7.84
C ILE A 211 -8.06 3.19 6.88
N ARG A 212 -8.58 4.22 6.23
CA ARG A 212 -9.71 4.13 5.29
C ARG A 212 -9.41 3.22 4.09
N ARG A 213 -8.17 3.26 3.59
CA ARG A 213 -7.73 2.40 2.48
C ARG A 213 -7.39 0.98 2.92
N GLY A 214 -7.41 0.67 4.22
CA GLY A 214 -7.02 -0.63 4.76
C GLY A 214 -5.54 -0.94 4.56
N ALA A 215 -4.69 0.08 4.68
CA ALA A 215 -3.25 -0.10 4.60
C ALA A 215 -2.73 -0.90 5.80
N SER A 216 -1.72 -1.74 5.59
CA SER A 216 -1.00 -2.42 6.67
C SER A 216 0.18 -1.61 7.20
N ASP A 217 0.83 -0.83 6.32
CA ASP A 217 2.00 -0.05 6.68
C ASP A 217 1.98 1.31 5.97
N ILE A 218 2.45 2.34 6.65
CA ILE A 218 2.70 3.69 6.14
C ILE A 218 4.20 3.90 6.10
N HIS A 219 4.73 4.31 4.97
CA HIS A 219 6.15 4.59 4.78
C HIS A 219 6.33 6.08 4.48
N LEU A 220 7.11 6.77 5.32
CA LEU A 220 7.60 8.12 5.09
C LEU A 220 9.07 8.01 4.69
N GLU A 221 9.39 8.35 3.44
CA GLU A 221 10.68 8.03 2.83
C GLU A 221 11.40 9.28 2.32
N PRO A 222 12.53 9.65 2.93
CA PRO A 222 13.38 10.72 2.45
C PRO A 222 14.29 10.23 1.31
N TYR A 223 14.32 10.99 0.23
CA TYR A 223 15.28 10.87 -0.86
C TYR A 223 16.02 12.21 -1.06
N GLU A 224 17.00 12.26 -1.93
CA GLU A 224 17.80 13.47 -2.15
C GLU A 224 16.96 14.71 -2.43
N LYS A 225 16.01 14.63 -3.36
CA LYS A 225 15.19 15.77 -3.82
C LYS A 225 13.71 15.65 -3.46
N VAL A 226 13.27 14.47 -3.04
CA VAL A 226 11.87 14.13 -2.87
C VAL A 226 11.65 13.53 -1.49
N PHE A 227 10.54 13.89 -0.86
CA PHE A 227 10.01 13.19 0.31
C PHE A 227 8.73 12.48 -0.13
N ARG A 228 8.66 11.14 0.06
CA ARG A 228 7.61 10.31 -0.50
C ARG A 228 6.84 9.60 0.61
N VAL A 229 5.50 9.58 0.48
CA VAL A 229 4.60 8.80 1.33
C VAL A 229 4.04 7.65 0.52
N ARG A 230 4.22 6.43 1.02
CA ARG A 230 3.64 5.22 0.43
C ARG A 230 2.83 4.45 1.46
N PHE A 231 1.75 3.85 1.00
CA PHE A 231 0.97 2.90 1.78
C PHE A 231 1.17 1.49 1.24
N ARG A 232 1.28 0.53 2.14
CA ARG A 232 1.20 -0.89 1.77
C ARG A 232 -0.25 -1.34 1.90
N VAL A 233 -0.90 -1.58 0.78
CA VAL A 233 -2.27 -2.09 0.70
C VAL A 233 -2.23 -3.48 0.06
N ASP A 234 -2.86 -4.46 0.71
CA ASP A 234 -2.86 -5.86 0.26
C ASP A 234 -1.46 -6.41 -0.10
N GLY A 235 -0.43 -6.00 0.66
CA GLY A 235 0.96 -6.43 0.51
C GLY A 235 1.78 -5.65 -0.52
N VAL A 236 1.17 -4.75 -1.31
CA VAL A 236 1.84 -3.94 -2.34
C VAL A 236 1.98 -2.49 -1.88
N LEU A 237 3.15 -1.89 -2.15
CA LEU A 237 3.40 -0.47 -1.86
C LEU A 237 2.86 0.41 -3.00
N HIS A 238 2.01 1.36 -2.63
CA HIS A 238 1.47 2.38 -3.52
C HIS A 238 1.95 3.76 -3.08
N GLU A 239 2.40 4.57 -4.04
CA GLU A 239 2.71 5.97 -3.78
C GLU A 239 1.41 6.75 -3.64
N ILE A 240 1.28 7.50 -2.54
CA ILE A 240 0.07 8.26 -2.20
C ILE A 240 0.28 9.73 -2.45
N MET A 241 1.40 10.27 -1.98
CA MET A 241 1.73 11.68 -2.13
C MET A 241 3.24 11.94 -2.01
N THR A 242 3.67 13.09 -2.50
CA THR A 242 5.04 13.60 -2.38
C THR A 242 5.03 14.99 -1.74
N PRO A 243 4.93 15.07 -0.41
CA PRO A 243 4.96 16.38 0.27
C PRO A 243 6.25 17.15 -0.03
N PRO A 244 6.24 18.47 0.07
CA PRO A 244 7.47 19.28 -0.09
C PRO A 244 8.58 18.79 0.85
N LYS A 245 9.79 18.61 0.31
CA LYS A 245 10.98 18.12 1.07
C LYS A 245 11.22 18.89 2.38
N ARG A 246 10.92 20.18 2.42
CA ARG A 246 11.05 21.03 3.63
C ARG A 246 10.20 20.57 4.82
N LEU A 247 9.14 19.80 4.59
CA LEU A 247 8.24 19.30 5.66
C LEU A 247 8.72 17.98 6.26
N GLU A 248 9.74 17.33 5.69
CA GLU A 248 10.24 16.01 6.12
C GLU A 248 10.60 15.99 7.61
N ALA A 249 11.48 16.91 8.04
CA ALA A 249 11.95 16.93 9.42
C ALA A 249 10.81 17.19 10.42
N ALA A 250 9.86 18.07 10.05
CA ALA A 250 8.71 18.38 10.89
C ALA A 250 7.73 17.21 11.00
N LEU A 251 7.44 16.52 9.89
CA LEU A 251 6.58 15.32 9.87
C LEU A 251 7.19 14.18 10.68
N THR A 252 8.50 13.93 10.51
CA THR A 252 9.21 12.90 11.27
C THR A 252 9.25 13.23 12.77
N SER A 253 9.54 14.49 13.14
CA SER A 253 9.50 14.92 14.54
C SER A 253 8.11 14.77 15.14
N ARG A 254 7.05 15.10 14.41
CA ARG A 254 5.68 14.91 14.88
C ARG A 254 5.35 13.44 15.12
N VAL A 255 5.74 12.53 14.22
CA VAL A 255 5.56 11.09 14.43
C VAL A 255 6.35 10.61 15.65
N LYS A 256 7.58 11.08 15.85
CA LYS A 256 8.38 10.75 17.04
C LYS A 256 7.69 11.20 18.34
N ILE A 257 7.14 12.42 18.37
CA ILE A 257 6.38 12.92 19.53
C ILE A 257 5.18 12.01 19.81
N MET A 258 4.40 11.70 18.79
CA MET A 258 3.22 10.83 18.93
C MET A 258 3.58 9.41 19.39
N ALA A 259 4.78 8.92 19.04
CA ALA A 259 5.28 7.59 19.39
C ALA A 259 6.13 7.57 20.69
N SER A 260 6.25 8.71 21.41
CA SER A 260 7.08 8.89 22.60
C SER A 260 8.57 8.56 22.35
N LEU A 261 9.08 8.93 21.17
CA LEU A 261 10.48 8.76 20.76
C LEU A 261 11.27 10.03 21.00
N ASP A 262 12.59 9.89 21.14
CA ASP A 262 13.52 11.03 21.29
C ASP A 262 13.66 11.80 19.95
N ILE A 263 13.19 13.05 19.93
CA ILE A 263 13.26 13.93 18.76
C ILE A 263 14.67 14.51 18.52
N ALA A 264 15.50 14.55 19.57
CA ALA A 264 16.86 15.07 19.49
C ALA A 264 17.83 14.03 18.90
N GLU A 265 17.61 12.74 19.15
CA GLU A 265 18.42 11.66 18.60
C GLU A 265 17.96 11.32 17.16
N ARG A 266 18.85 11.55 16.19
CA ARG A 266 18.60 11.33 14.76
C ARG A 266 19.60 10.39 14.10
N ARG A 267 20.51 9.83 14.88
CA ARG A 267 21.63 8.98 14.41
C ARG A 267 21.39 7.51 14.66
N LEU A 268 20.48 7.17 15.59
CA LEU A 268 20.17 5.80 15.99
C LEU A 268 18.75 5.43 15.59
N PRO A 269 18.50 4.17 15.22
CA PRO A 269 17.15 3.67 15.04
C PRO A 269 16.36 3.76 16.34
N GLN A 270 15.05 4.03 16.25
CA GLN A 270 14.15 4.07 17.39
C GLN A 270 12.85 3.37 17.04
N ASP A 271 12.29 2.66 18.01
CA ASP A 271 11.01 1.97 17.91
C ASP A 271 10.04 2.47 18.98
N GLY A 272 8.78 2.67 18.62
CA GLY A 272 7.75 3.20 19.51
C GLY A 272 6.35 2.79 19.10
N ARG A 273 5.35 3.33 19.81
CA ARG A 273 3.95 3.01 19.58
C ARG A 273 3.09 4.26 19.60
N ILE A 274 2.08 4.31 18.73
CA ILE A 274 1.04 5.35 18.73
C ILE A 274 -0.29 4.64 18.96
N LYS A 275 -1.13 5.14 19.85
CA LYS A 275 -2.51 4.71 20.03
C LYS A 275 -3.44 5.83 19.59
N LEU A 276 -4.32 5.53 18.64
CA LEU A 276 -5.32 6.47 18.14
C LEU A 276 -6.72 5.90 18.33
N ARG A 277 -7.67 6.76 18.63
CA ARG A 277 -9.09 6.44 18.56
C ARG A 277 -9.67 7.04 17.28
N PHE A 278 -10.22 6.18 16.43
CA PHE A 278 -10.87 6.56 15.18
C PHE A 278 -12.26 5.91 15.10
N ASN A 279 -13.33 6.70 14.99
CA ASN A 279 -14.73 6.21 14.95
C ASN A 279 -15.04 5.19 16.07
N GLN A 280 -14.69 5.51 17.31
CA GLN A 280 -14.85 4.66 18.51
C GLN A 280 -14.02 3.37 18.51
N ARG A 281 -13.12 3.17 17.54
CA ARG A 281 -12.17 2.03 17.49
C ARG A 281 -10.80 2.49 17.94
N GLU A 282 -10.13 1.63 18.68
CA GLU A 282 -8.72 1.83 19.05
C GLU A 282 -7.82 1.18 18.00
N ILE A 283 -6.96 1.98 17.41
CA ILE A 283 -5.98 1.53 16.41
C ILE A 283 -4.59 1.79 16.96
N ASP A 284 -3.79 0.75 17.06
CA ASP A 284 -2.40 0.83 17.48
C ASP A 284 -1.50 0.93 16.25
N PHE A 285 -0.43 1.72 16.34
CA PHE A 285 0.62 1.80 15.33
C PHE A 285 1.96 1.45 15.98
N ARG A 286 2.69 0.53 15.36
CA ARG A 286 4.12 0.34 15.66
C ARG A 286 4.92 1.23 14.76
N VAL A 287 5.73 2.08 15.34
CA VAL A 287 6.54 3.08 14.64
C VAL A 287 7.99 2.67 14.73
N SER A 288 8.67 2.64 13.59
CA SER A 288 10.12 2.45 13.52
C SER A 288 10.73 3.57 12.71
N THR A 289 11.74 4.26 13.27
CA THR A 289 12.52 5.29 12.59
C THR A 289 13.93 4.79 12.34
N LEU A 290 14.42 5.01 11.15
CA LEU A 290 15.76 4.60 10.73
C LEU A 290 16.50 5.74 10.06
N PRO A 291 17.66 6.17 10.58
CA PRO A 291 18.51 7.16 9.93
C PRO A 291 18.97 6.68 8.56
N THR A 292 18.83 7.54 7.55
CA THR A 292 19.32 7.29 6.19
C THR A 292 20.18 8.48 5.73
N ILE A 293 20.83 8.36 4.59
CA ILE A 293 21.71 9.41 4.02
C ILE A 293 20.95 10.73 3.81
N TYR A 294 19.65 10.66 3.49
CA TYR A 294 18.85 11.84 3.14
C TYR A 294 17.82 12.25 4.20
N GLY A 295 17.89 11.69 5.40
CA GLY A 295 16.99 11.95 6.52
C GLY A 295 16.54 10.66 7.20
N GLU A 296 15.57 10.74 8.11
CA GLU A 296 15.05 9.59 8.83
C GLU A 296 13.87 8.96 8.08
N LYS A 297 14.04 7.70 7.66
CA LYS A 297 12.93 6.90 7.14
C LYS A 297 12.06 6.45 8.31
N THR A 298 10.75 6.66 8.20
CA THR A 298 9.78 6.20 9.20
C THR A 298 8.83 5.18 8.58
N VAL A 299 8.59 4.09 9.30
CA VAL A 299 7.58 3.09 8.95
C VAL A 299 6.60 2.96 10.13
N MET A 300 5.31 3.07 9.84
CA MET A 300 4.25 2.88 10.83
C MET A 300 3.38 1.70 10.40
N ARG A 301 3.40 0.61 11.19
CA ARG A 301 2.53 -0.56 10.98
C ARG A 301 1.21 -0.37 11.69
N ILE A 302 0.12 -0.53 10.98
CA ILE A 302 -1.24 -0.39 11.51
C ILE A 302 -1.69 -1.71 12.11
N LEU A 303 -2.11 -1.69 13.38
CA LEU A 303 -2.63 -2.82 14.12
C LEU A 303 -4.08 -2.53 14.49
N ASP A 304 -5.00 -2.94 13.62
CA ASP A 304 -6.45 -2.81 13.85
C ASP A 304 -6.96 -4.08 14.54
N LYS A 305 -7.33 -3.95 15.83
CA LYS A 305 -7.80 -5.07 16.67
C LYS A 305 -9.16 -5.61 16.21
N ASP A 306 -10.02 -4.74 15.68
CA ASP A 306 -11.38 -5.10 15.27
C ASP A 306 -11.42 -5.82 13.92
N SER A 307 -10.35 -5.72 13.12
CA SER A 307 -10.23 -6.40 11.83
C SER A 307 -9.78 -7.86 11.93
N LEU A 308 -9.46 -8.35 13.14
CA LEU A 308 -9.00 -9.70 13.38
C LEU A 308 -10.12 -10.71 13.21
N GLN A 309 -10.04 -11.47 12.13
CA GLN A 309 -10.92 -12.59 11.89
C GLN A 309 -10.29 -13.86 12.48
N LEU A 310 -10.79 -14.29 13.64
CA LEU A 310 -10.27 -15.46 14.36
C LEU A 310 -11.03 -16.76 14.03
N ASP A 311 -11.93 -16.75 13.07
CA ASP A 311 -12.67 -17.92 12.60
C ASP A 311 -11.86 -18.67 11.54
N LEU A 312 -11.45 -19.91 11.83
CA LEU A 312 -10.72 -20.79 10.91
C LEU A 312 -11.45 -20.98 9.57
N THR A 313 -12.78 -21.03 9.58
CA THR A 313 -13.60 -21.25 8.37
C THR A 313 -13.49 -20.09 7.38
N MET A 314 -13.19 -18.90 7.87
CA MET A 314 -13.09 -17.68 7.08
C MET A 314 -11.67 -17.44 6.51
N LEU A 315 -10.68 -18.19 6.96
CA LEU A 315 -9.28 -18.02 6.53
C LEU A 315 -9.02 -18.52 5.10
N GLY A 316 -9.96 -19.26 4.50
CA GLY A 316 -9.87 -19.70 3.11
C GLY A 316 -9.24 -21.07 2.91
N PHE A 317 -9.26 -21.93 3.92
CA PHE A 317 -8.95 -23.35 3.77
C PHE A 317 -9.90 -24.03 2.78
N ASP A 318 -9.40 -25.02 2.04
CA ASP A 318 -10.29 -26.00 1.41
C ASP A 318 -10.76 -27.01 2.47
N SER A 319 -11.83 -27.75 2.15
CA SER A 319 -12.50 -28.62 3.13
C SER A 319 -11.58 -29.70 3.71
N TRP A 320 -10.71 -30.30 2.87
CA TRP A 320 -9.78 -31.33 3.34
C TRP A 320 -8.70 -30.73 4.26
N SER A 321 -8.09 -29.62 3.84
CA SER A 321 -7.07 -28.94 4.63
C SER A 321 -7.61 -28.45 5.98
N LEU A 322 -8.84 -27.92 5.99
CA LEU A 322 -9.50 -27.48 7.23
C LEU A 322 -9.74 -28.67 8.17
N GLU A 323 -10.23 -29.79 7.64
CA GLU A 323 -10.46 -31.00 8.44
C GLU A 323 -9.16 -31.51 9.06
N GLN A 324 -8.06 -31.61 8.29
CA GLN A 324 -6.78 -32.08 8.81
C GLN A 324 -6.23 -31.13 9.89
N PHE A 325 -6.29 -29.81 9.63
CA PHE A 325 -5.82 -28.81 10.60
C PHE A 325 -6.66 -28.82 11.88
N THR A 326 -7.98 -28.89 11.76
CA THR A 326 -8.90 -28.98 12.90
C THR A 326 -8.65 -30.24 13.74
N LYS A 327 -8.43 -31.38 13.11
CA LYS A 327 -8.05 -32.61 13.83
C LYS A 327 -6.74 -32.44 14.59
N ALA A 328 -5.73 -31.81 13.97
CA ALA A 328 -4.42 -31.64 14.57
C ALA A 328 -4.44 -30.72 15.79
N ILE A 329 -5.20 -29.61 15.76
CA ILE A 329 -5.28 -28.68 16.91
C ILE A 329 -6.06 -29.25 18.11
N HIS A 330 -6.88 -30.28 17.90
CA HIS A 330 -7.60 -30.99 18.97
C HIS A 330 -6.85 -32.22 19.49
N ASN A 331 -5.64 -32.50 18.96
CA ASN A 331 -4.81 -33.55 19.57
C ASN A 331 -4.34 -33.13 20.96
N PRO A 332 -4.34 -34.04 21.92
CA PRO A 332 -3.92 -33.71 23.30
C PRO A 332 -2.44 -33.34 23.39
N TYR A 333 -1.60 -33.79 22.48
CA TYR A 333 -0.17 -33.50 22.45
C TYR A 333 0.40 -33.64 21.03
N GLY A 334 1.58 -33.12 20.84
CA GLY A 334 2.30 -33.14 19.57
C GLY A 334 2.70 -31.73 19.11
N MET A 335 3.33 -31.64 17.96
CA MET A 335 3.82 -30.36 17.42
C MET A 335 3.16 -30.06 16.08
N ILE A 336 2.62 -28.86 15.97
CA ILE A 336 2.10 -28.27 14.73
C ILE A 336 3.03 -27.16 14.30
N LEU A 337 3.52 -27.22 13.08
CA LEU A 337 4.39 -26.21 12.48
C LEU A 337 3.65 -25.42 11.41
N ILE A 338 3.68 -24.10 11.51
CA ILE A 338 3.19 -23.20 10.45
C ILE A 338 4.37 -22.49 9.83
N THR A 339 4.53 -22.60 8.50
CA THR A 339 5.66 -22.04 7.82
C THR A 339 5.27 -21.07 6.70
N GLY A 340 6.20 -20.22 6.31
CA GLY A 340 6.05 -19.23 5.25
C GLY A 340 6.82 -17.95 5.52
N PRO A 341 6.96 -17.07 4.53
CA PRO A 341 7.65 -15.79 4.69
C PRO A 341 6.92 -14.84 5.64
N THR A 342 7.60 -13.76 5.98
CA THR A 342 6.99 -12.66 6.74
C THR A 342 5.77 -12.11 5.95
N GLY A 343 4.68 -11.87 6.67
CA GLY A 343 3.43 -11.37 6.07
C GLY A 343 2.58 -12.43 5.35
N SER A 344 2.89 -13.74 5.49
CA SER A 344 2.05 -14.81 4.94
C SER A 344 0.79 -15.10 5.76
N GLY A 345 0.61 -14.46 6.92
CA GLY A 345 -0.57 -14.61 7.79
C GLY A 345 -0.45 -15.71 8.85
N LYS A 346 0.77 -16.19 9.16
CA LYS A 346 1.01 -17.26 10.17
C LYS A 346 0.40 -16.93 11.52
N THR A 347 0.62 -15.72 12.03
CA THR A 347 0.09 -15.27 13.33
C THR A 347 -1.44 -15.32 13.36
N THR A 348 -2.11 -14.89 12.29
CA THR A 348 -3.58 -14.97 12.19
C THR A 348 -4.06 -16.41 12.27
N THR A 349 -3.42 -17.34 11.56
CA THR A 349 -3.77 -18.76 11.58
C THR A 349 -3.51 -19.39 12.95
N LEU A 350 -2.38 -19.05 13.60
CA LEU A 350 -2.07 -19.49 14.96
C LEU A 350 -3.09 -18.96 15.98
N TYR A 351 -3.42 -17.68 15.90
CA TYR A 351 -4.40 -17.07 16.81
C TYR A 351 -5.80 -17.63 16.60
N SER A 352 -6.18 -17.93 15.35
CA SER A 352 -7.45 -18.61 15.06
C SER A 352 -7.47 -20.05 15.59
N ALA A 353 -6.35 -20.77 15.52
CA ALA A 353 -6.22 -22.09 16.13
C ALA A 353 -6.37 -22.00 17.66
N ILE A 354 -5.63 -21.10 18.31
CA ILE A 354 -5.73 -20.86 19.76
C ILE A 354 -7.17 -20.48 20.14
N HIS A 355 -7.79 -19.54 19.41
CA HIS A 355 -9.17 -19.13 19.68
C HIS A 355 -10.17 -20.29 19.59
N THR A 356 -9.95 -21.21 18.64
CA THR A 356 -10.84 -22.38 18.44
C THR A 356 -10.76 -23.38 19.62
N ILE A 357 -9.57 -23.57 20.21
CA ILE A 357 -9.36 -24.53 21.29
C ILE A 357 -9.39 -23.90 22.69
N ASN A 358 -9.49 -22.56 22.78
CA ASN A 358 -9.47 -21.83 24.02
C ASN A 358 -10.76 -22.06 24.82
N SER A 359 -10.64 -22.71 25.96
CA SER A 359 -11.72 -22.95 26.90
C SER A 359 -11.21 -22.75 28.35
N PRO A 360 -12.09 -22.54 29.35
CA PRO A 360 -11.69 -22.27 30.73
C PRO A 360 -10.91 -23.39 31.40
N ASP A 361 -10.97 -24.61 30.88
CA ASP A 361 -10.32 -25.83 31.35
C ASP A 361 -8.98 -26.11 30.67
N ILE A 362 -8.53 -25.27 29.73
CA ILE A 362 -7.28 -25.43 29.01
C ILE A 362 -6.31 -24.29 29.36
N ASN A 363 -5.14 -24.62 29.87
CA ASN A 363 -4.09 -23.64 30.14
C ASN A 363 -3.24 -23.39 28.92
N ILE A 364 -3.42 -22.22 28.28
CA ILE A 364 -2.70 -21.82 27.08
C ILE A 364 -1.66 -20.76 27.41
N MET A 365 -0.42 -21.00 27.01
CA MET A 365 0.69 -20.07 27.17
C MET A 365 1.37 -19.77 25.86
N THR A 366 1.71 -18.49 25.62
CA THR A 366 2.41 -18.08 24.40
C THR A 366 3.69 -17.31 24.71
N ALA A 367 4.71 -17.51 23.89
CA ALA A 367 5.94 -16.71 23.85
C ALA A 367 6.06 -16.05 22.47
N GLU A 368 6.10 -14.73 22.42
CA GLU A 368 5.96 -13.98 21.16
C GLU A 368 6.92 -12.77 21.09
N ASP A 369 7.38 -12.43 19.88
CA ASP A 369 8.31 -11.32 19.63
C ASP A 369 7.81 -10.43 18.46
N PRO A 370 7.00 -9.42 18.78
CA PRO A 370 6.28 -9.18 20.02
C PRO A 370 4.86 -9.80 20.00
N VAL A 371 4.11 -9.68 21.11
CA VAL A 371 2.66 -9.97 21.14
C VAL A 371 1.95 -9.02 20.19
N GLU A 372 1.20 -9.57 19.21
CA GLU A 372 0.48 -8.75 18.22
C GLU A 372 -0.85 -8.23 18.77
N TYR A 373 -1.62 -9.09 19.43
CA TYR A 373 -2.93 -8.80 20.01
C TYR A 373 -3.13 -9.56 21.30
N ASN A 374 -3.82 -8.97 22.25
CA ASN A 374 -4.17 -9.62 23.49
C ASN A 374 -5.30 -10.63 23.27
N LEU A 375 -5.07 -11.89 23.55
CA LEU A 375 -6.06 -12.96 23.49
C LEU A 375 -6.64 -13.18 24.88
N ARG A 376 -7.96 -13.07 25.00
CA ARG A 376 -8.63 -13.32 26.28
C ARG A 376 -8.50 -14.79 26.67
N GLY A 377 -8.14 -15.07 27.92
CA GLY A 377 -7.98 -16.43 28.43
C GLY A 377 -6.64 -17.09 28.07
N VAL A 378 -5.67 -16.35 27.53
CA VAL A 378 -4.35 -16.83 27.14
C VAL A 378 -3.27 -16.08 27.90
N ASN A 379 -2.30 -16.79 28.46
CA ASN A 379 -1.14 -16.20 29.13
C ASN A 379 -0.04 -15.90 28.10
N GLN A 380 0.04 -14.65 27.65
CA GLN A 380 0.97 -14.23 26.59
C GLN A 380 2.23 -13.59 27.18
N VAL A 381 3.39 -14.12 26.86
CA VAL A 381 4.71 -13.62 27.27
C VAL A 381 5.39 -12.97 26.09
N GLN A 382 5.67 -11.69 26.22
CA GLN A 382 6.49 -10.96 25.23
C GLN A 382 7.98 -11.21 25.50
N ILE A 383 8.71 -11.61 24.47
CA ILE A 383 10.16 -11.77 24.50
C ILE A 383 10.85 -10.42 24.72
N ASN A 384 11.94 -10.44 25.48
CA ASN A 384 12.80 -9.29 25.69
C ASN A 384 14.23 -9.82 25.96
N GLU A 385 15.06 -9.77 24.94
CA GLU A 385 16.42 -10.31 24.98
C GLU A 385 17.34 -9.49 25.91
N GLU A 386 17.08 -8.19 26.09
CA GLU A 386 17.89 -7.31 26.95
C GLU A 386 17.90 -7.77 28.42
N ILE A 387 16.78 -8.33 28.88
CA ILE A 387 16.66 -8.87 30.24
C ILE A 387 16.80 -10.39 30.29
N GLY A 388 17.24 -11.02 29.20
CA GLY A 388 17.44 -12.48 29.11
C GLY A 388 16.14 -13.28 28.97
N ARG A 389 14.99 -12.65 28.71
CA ARG A 389 13.72 -13.32 28.45
C ARG A 389 13.63 -13.75 26.98
N THR A 390 14.37 -14.82 26.65
CA THR A 390 14.41 -15.43 25.31
C THR A 390 13.30 -16.47 25.14
N PHE A 391 13.05 -16.95 23.92
CA PHE A 391 12.12 -18.05 23.63
C PHE A 391 12.46 -19.30 24.44
N ALA A 392 13.72 -19.72 24.47
CA ALA A 392 14.17 -20.87 25.23
C ALA A 392 13.95 -20.71 26.74
N ALA A 393 14.21 -19.52 27.30
CA ALA A 393 13.99 -19.21 28.70
C ALA A 393 12.50 -19.26 29.07
N ALA A 394 11.64 -18.66 28.22
CA ALA A 394 10.19 -18.67 28.37
C ALA A 394 9.63 -20.11 28.35
N LEU A 395 10.02 -20.91 27.35
CA LEU A 395 9.59 -22.31 27.24
C LEU A 395 9.97 -23.15 28.45
N ARG A 396 11.21 -23.02 28.97
CA ARG A 396 11.60 -23.70 30.19
C ARG A 396 10.74 -23.30 31.41
N ALA A 397 10.32 -22.05 31.47
CA ALA A 397 9.43 -21.56 32.51
C ALA A 397 8.02 -22.13 32.34
N PHE A 398 7.49 -22.20 31.12
CA PHE A 398 6.17 -22.75 30.84
C PHE A 398 6.01 -24.19 31.32
N LEU A 399 7.00 -25.05 31.09
CA LEU A 399 6.98 -26.45 31.55
C LEU A 399 6.83 -26.62 33.07
N ARG A 400 6.89 -25.54 33.85
CA ARG A 400 6.64 -25.53 35.31
C ARG A 400 5.34 -24.80 35.67
N GLN A 401 4.55 -24.42 34.66
CA GLN A 401 3.29 -23.70 34.84
C GLN A 401 2.06 -24.54 34.45
N ASP A 402 2.25 -25.83 34.28
CA ASP A 402 1.20 -26.81 33.94
C ASP A 402 0.41 -26.42 32.66
N PRO A 403 1.08 -26.15 31.53
CA PRO A 403 0.41 -25.77 30.30
C PRO A 403 -0.16 -26.99 29.57
N ASP A 404 -1.34 -26.87 28.98
CA ASP A 404 -1.86 -27.85 28.02
C ASP A 404 -1.38 -27.51 26.60
N VAL A 405 -1.39 -26.22 26.27
CA VAL A 405 -1.04 -25.72 24.96
C VAL A 405 0.05 -24.63 25.03
N ILE A 406 1.08 -24.80 24.27
CA ILE A 406 2.20 -23.86 24.18
C ILE A 406 2.29 -23.31 22.74
N LEU A 407 2.26 -21.99 22.58
CA LEU A 407 2.58 -21.33 21.33
C LEU A 407 3.96 -20.67 21.44
N VAL A 408 4.83 -20.99 20.49
CA VAL A 408 6.12 -20.32 20.30
C VAL A 408 6.04 -19.52 19.00
N GLY A 409 6.10 -18.20 19.09
CA GLY A 409 5.93 -17.30 17.95
C GLY A 409 6.79 -17.70 16.75
N GLU A 410 8.04 -18.04 17.01
CA GLU A 410 8.95 -18.62 16.01
C GLU A 410 10.07 -19.45 16.66
N THR A 411 10.57 -20.43 15.89
CA THR A 411 11.72 -21.25 16.25
C THR A 411 12.90 -20.89 15.36
N ARG A 412 13.88 -20.16 15.93
CA ARG A 412 15.06 -19.67 15.18
C ARG A 412 16.30 -20.53 15.41
N ASP A 413 16.42 -21.16 16.58
CA ASP A 413 17.62 -21.83 17.07
C ASP A 413 17.34 -23.26 17.53
N LEU A 414 18.41 -24.05 17.61
CA LEU A 414 18.37 -25.45 18.00
C LEU A 414 17.82 -25.64 19.44
N GLU A 415 18.18 -24.76 20.36
CA GLU A 415 17.78 -24.87 21.75
C GLU A 415 16.26 -24.73 21.90
N THR A 416 15.66 -23.70 21.31
CA THR A 416 14.21 -23.47 21.27
C THR A 416 13.50 -24.67 20.64
N ALA A 417 14.00 -25.17 19.50
CA ALA A 417 13.45 -26.32 18.82
C ALA A 417 13.46 -27.59 19.69
N GLN A 418 14.59 -27.88 20.34
CA GLN A 418 14.71 -29.05 21.21
C GLN A 418 13.76 -29.00 22.41
N ILE A 419 13.59 -27.82 23.05
CA ILE A 419 12.67 -27.68 24.19
C ILE A 419 11.22 -27.85 23.70
N GLY A 420 10.83 -27.25 22.57
CA GLY A 420 9.51 -27.42 22.01
C GLY A 420 9.18 -28.87 21.63
N ILE A 421 10.11 -29.57 21.00
CA ILE A 421 9.95 -31.00 20.68
C ILE A 421 9.82 -31.86 21.94
N ARG A 422 10.63 -31.60 22.95
CA ARG A 422 10.50 -32.32 24.25
C ARG A 422 9.14 -32.05 24.89
N ALA A 423 8.65 -30.81 24.88
CA ALA A 423 7.33 -30.48 25.37
C ALA A 423 6.24 -31.28 24.63
N ALA A 424 6.30 -31.32 23.28
CA ALA A 424 5.37 -32.09 22.46
C ALA A 424 5.39 -33.61 22.77
N LEU A 425 6.56 -34.17 23.10
CA LEU A 425 6.71 -35.59 23.46
C LEU A 425 6.29 -35.89 24.89
N THR A 426 6.21 -34.89 25.75
CA THR A 426 5.87 -35.05 27.18
C THR A 426 4.42 -34.71 27.52
N GLY A 427 3.56 -34.57 26.50
CA GLY A 427 2.12 -34.47 26.72
C GLY A 427 1.49 -33.10 26.39
N HIS A 428 2.25 -32.17 25.80
CA HIS A 428 1.75 -30.82 25.49
C HIS A 428 1.48 -30.65 24.01
N LEU A 429 0.48 -29.87 23.64
CA LEU A 429 0.28 -29.42 22.25
C LEU A 429 1.14 -28.19 22.00
N VAL A 430 2.10 -28.28 21.09
CA VAL A 430 3.03 -27.21 20.77
C VAL A 430 2.73 -26.67 19.37
N LEU A 431 2.45 -25.37 19.26
CA LEU A 431 2.31 -24.66 17.99
C LEU A 431 3.51 -23.72 17.81
N THR A 432 4.14 -23.76 16.64
CA THR A 432 5.27 -22.85 16.37
C THR A 432 5.39 -22.50 14.88
N THR A 433 6.26 -21.54 14.57
CA THR A 433 6.53 -21.18 13.19
C THR A 433 7.99 -21.36 12.79
N LEU A 434 8.19 -21.62 11.51
CA LEU A 434 9.47 -21.62 10.84
C LEU A 434 9.41 -20.75 9.56
N HIS A 435 10.57 -20.41 9.01
CA HIS A 435 10.69 -19.68 7.75
C HIS A 435 11.20 -20.62 6.66
N THR A 436 10.34 -21.49 6.14
CA THR A 436 10.59 -22.35 4.98
C THR A 436 9.52 -22.11 3.91
N ASN A 437 9.75 -22.63 2.70
CA ASN A 437 8.88 -22.35 1.56
C ASN A 437 7.69 -23.29 1.43
N ASP A 438 7.83 -24.55 1.86
CA ASP A 438 6.84 -25.62 1.76
C ASP A 438 6.92 -26.56 2.97
N CYS A 439 6.01 -27.52 3.06
CA CYS A 439 5.96 -28.47 4.19
C CYS A 439 7.13 -29.45 4.18
N PRO A 440 7.53 -30.08 3.05
CA PRO A 440 8.64 -31.01 3.05
C PRO A 440 9.98 -30.36 3.42
N SER A 441 10.27 -29.14 2.94
CA SER A 441 11.49 -28.42 3.30
C SER A 441 11.53 -28.02 4.78
N THR A 442 10.38 -27.93 5.43
CA THR A 442 10.31 -27.71 6.89
C THR A 442 10.91 -28.88 7.68
N VAL A 443 10.66 -30.11 7.23
CA VAL A 443 11.28 -31.31 7.83
C VAL A 443 12.81 -31.25 7.64
N ALA A 444 13.27 -30.99 6.40
CA ALA A 444 14.71 -30.87 6.11
C ALA A 444 15.36 -29.79 7.00
N ARG A 445 14.68 -28.65 7.20
CA ARG A 445 15.19 -27.56 8.04
C ARG A 445 15.39 -27.96 9.49
N LEU A 446 14.47 -28.74 10.08
CA LEU A 446 14.62 -29.25 11.44
C LEU A 446 15.81 -30.21 11.55
N LEU A 447 16.01 -31.08 10.56
CA LEU A 447 17.14 -32.00 10.51
C LEU A 447 18.46 -31.23 10.36
N ASP A 448 18.51 -30.23 9.49
CA ASP A 448 19.66 -29.34 9.27
C ASP A 448 20.02 -28.53 10.54
N MET A 449 19.02 -28.18 11.36
CA MET A 449 19.26 -27.56 12.67
C MET A 449 19.92 -28.51 13.67
N GLY A 450 20.06 -29.79 13.33
CA GLY A 450 20.71 -30.81 14.18
C GLY A 450 19.75 -31.59 15.06
N ILE A 451 18.45 -31.58 14.79
CA ILE A 451 17.47 -32.37 15.53
C ILE A 451 17.47 -33.80 14.98
N PRO A 452 17.61 -34.82 15.83
CA PRO A 452 17.57 -36.22 15.42
C PRO A 452 16.26 -36.59 14.71
N PRO A 453 16.32 -37.35 13.57
CA PRO A 453 15.13 -37.73 12.80
C PRO A 453 14.02 -38.40 13.60
N PHE A 454 14.37 -39.26 14.57
CA PHE A 454 13.40 -39.95 15.40
C PHE A 454 12.62 -39.01 16.34
N LEU A 455 13.23 -37.90 16.78
CA LEU A 455 12.54 -36.88 17.57
C LEU A 455 11.58 -36.06 16.67
N VAL A 456 12.01 -35.67 15.48
CA VAL A 456 11.17 -34.97 14.51
C VAL A 456 9.95 -35.80 14.15
N SER A 457 10.16 -37.08 13.75
CA SER A 457 9.09 -37.98 13.35
C SER A 457 8.07 -38.27 14.46
N SER A 458 8.53 -38.35 15.70
CA SER A 458 7.67 -38.69 16.85
C SER A 458 6.90 -37.52 17.41
N SER A 459 7.41 -36.29 17.27
CA SER A 459 6.78 -35.07 17.80
C SER A 459 5.82 -34.41 16.83
N LEU A 460 6.12 -34.44 15.52
CA LEU A 460 5.30 -33.74 14.53
C LEU A 460 3.97 -34.43 14.28
N THR A 461 2.90 -33.65 14.29
CA THR A 461 1.53 -34.08 13.94
C THR A 461 1.08 -33.51 12.60
N LEU A 462 1.44 -32.23 12.32
CA LEU A 462 1.07 -31.55 11.10
C LEU A 462 2.05 -30.42 10.79
N ILE A 463 2.32 -30.23 9.50
CA ILE A 463 3.01 -29.05 8.98
C ILE A 463 2.08 -28.34 8.01
N LEU A 464 2.03 -27.01 8.10
CA LEU A 464 1.21 -26.14 7.27
C LEU A 464 2.08 -25.04 6.67
N ALA A 465 2.23 -25.04 5.34
CA ALA A 465 2.83 -23.92 4.64
C ALA A 465 1.76 -22.94 4.14
N GLN A 466 2.04 -21.64 4.23
CA GLN A 466 1.06 -20.59 3.99
C GLN A 466 1.62 -19.42 3.18
N ARG A 467 0.79 -18.92 2.23
CA ARG A 467 1.00 -17.68 1.46
C ARG A 467 -0.27 -16.86 1.45
N LEU A 468 -0.15 -15.55 1.18
CA LEU A 468 -1.27 -14.65 0.93
C LEU A 468 -1.24 -14.16 -0.50
N GLY A 469 -2.31 -14.43 -1.25
CA GLY A 469 -2.61 -13.85 -2.55
C GLY A 469 -3.65 -12.73 -2.44
N ARG A 470 -3.70 -11.84 -3.44
CA ARG A 470 -4.72 -10.80 -3.53
C ARG A 470 -6.00 -11.36 -4.14
N LYS A 471 -7.14 -10.97 -3.60
CA LYS A 471 -8.46 -11.33 -4.15
C LYS A 471 -8.82 -10.43 -5.33
N VAL A 472 -9.46 -10.99 -6.34
CA VAL A 472 -10.15 -10.22 -7.37
C VAL A 472 -11.24 -9.39 -6.70
N CYS A 473 -11.30 -8.10 -7.03
CA CYS A 473 -12.30 -7.18 -6.48
C CYS A 473 -13.70 -7.65 -6.86
N LYS A 474 -14.58 -7.84 -5.87
CA LYS A 474 -15.94 -8.34 -6.09
C LYS A 474 -16.79 -7.38 -6.93
N ASP A 475 -16.59 -6.07 -6.79
CA ASP A 475 -17.42 -5.03 -7.40
C ASP A 475 -17.11 -4.81 -8.89
N CYS A 476 -15.87 -5.10 -9.32
CA CYS A 476 -15.47 -4.93 -10.71
C CYS A 476 -14.98 -6.23 -11.38
N LYS A 477 -15.27 -7.37 -10.75
CA LYS A 477 -14.94 -8.70 -11.26
C LYS A 477 -15.62 -8.96 -12.61
N GLN A 478 -14.85 -9.37 -13.62
CA GLN A 478 -15.34 -9.73 -14.94
C GLN A 478 -14.78 -11.09 -15.36
N PRO A 479 -15.59 -11.98 -15.95
CA PRO A 479 -15.10 -13.21 -16.51
C PRO A 479 -14.35 -12.93 -17.82
N TYR A 480 -13.37 -13.76 -18.12
CA TYR A 480 -12.79 -13.90 -19.43
C TYR A 480 -12.49 -15.36 -19.70
N ASP A 481 -12.72 -15.79 -20.92
CA ASP A 481 -12.46 -17.16 -21.31
C ASP A 481 -11.00 -17.31 -21.74
N ALA A 482 -10.37 -18.36 -21.28
CA ALA A 482 -9.04 -18.73 -21.70
C ALA A 482 -8.97 -20.25 -21.91
N ASP A 483 -8.11 -20.66 -22.83
CA ASP A 483 -7.88 -22.07 -23.07
C ASP A 483 -7.08 -22.69 -21.91
N GLU A 484 -7.35 -23.95 -21.61
CA GLU A 484 -6.65 -24.68 -20.54
C GLU A 484 -5.12 -24.68 -20.72
N GLU A 485 -4.62 -24.50 -21.95
CA GLU A 485 -3.20 -24.40 -22.28
C GLU A 485 -2.48 -23.30 -21.50
N ILE A 486 -3.17 -22.23 -21.08
CA ILE A 486 -2.59 -21.17 -20.25
C ILE A 486 -2.16 -21.72 -18.88
N LEU A 487 -2.76 -22.79 -18.41
CA LEU A 487 -2.42 -23.41 -17.13
C LEU A 487 -1.22 -24.37 -17.22
N VAL A 488 -0.86 -24.83 -18.44
CA VAL A 488 0.25 -25.79 -18.64
C VAL A 488 1.55 -25.37 -17.97
N PRO A 489 2.01 -24.09 -18.06
CA PRO A 489 3.23 -23.65 -17.41
C PRO A 489 3.17 -23.69 -15.87
N TYR A 490 1.98 -23.79 -15.29
CA TYR A 490 1.76 -23.74 -13.85
C TYR A 490 1.69 -25.13 -13.21
N GLY A 491 1.79 -26.19 -14.00
CA GLY A 491 1.72 -27.59 -13.54
C GLY A 491 0.27 -28.02 -13.24
N HIS A 492 0.08 -29.29 -13.12
CA HIS A 492 -1.14 -30.05 -12.85
C HIS A 492 -2.49 -29.37 -13.16
N ILE A 493 -2.98 -29.60 -14.37
CA ILE A 493 -4.32 -29.21 -14.79
C ILE A 493 -5.23 -30.43 -14.55
N PRO A 494 -6.43 -30.25 -13.96
CA PRO A 494 -7.47 -31.25 -14.07
C PRO A 494 -7.77 -31.47 -15.56
N GLN A 495 -7.47 -32.63 -16.10
CA GLN A 495 -7.74 -32.95 -17.51
C GLN A 495 -9.26 -32.88 -17.78
N GLY A 496 -9.66 -32.27 -18.90
CA GLY A 496 -11.04 -32.27 -19.39
C GLY A 496 -11.90 -31.10 -18.93
N LEU A 497 -11.29 -29.99 -18.45
CA LEU A 497 -12.06 -28.78 -18.10
C LEU A 497 -12.51 -27.95 -19.33
N GLY A 498 -11.92 -28.18 -20.51
CA GLY A 498 -12.26 -27.45 -21.73
C GLY A 498 -11.96 -25.93 -21.59
N LYS A 499 -12.92 -25.09 -21.99
CA LYS A 499 -12.81 -23.64 -21.76
C LYS A 499 -13.10 -23.32 -20.30
N ILE A 500 -12.14 -22.67 -19.63
CA ILE A 500 -12.25 -22.24 -18.25
C ILE A 500 -12.51 -20.74 -18.22
N SER A 501 -13.56 -20.33 -17.50
CA SER A 501 -13.81 -18.91 -17.24
C SER A 501 -12.95 -18.44 -16.08
N PHE A 502 -11.95 -17.66 -16.39
CA PHE A 502 -11.13 -16.93 -15.41
C PHE A 502 -11.76 -15.58 -15.09
N TYR A 503 -11.26 -14.95 -14.03
CA TYR A 503 -11.78 -13.68 -13.57
C TYR A 503 -10.66 -12.66 -13.36
N LYS A 504 -10.92 -11.41 -13.76
CA LYS A 504 -10.07 -10.27 -13.47
C LYS A 504 -10.91 -9.07 -13.05
N GLY A 505 -10.34 -8.17 -12.28
CA GLY A 505 -10.98 -6.89 -11.93
C GLY A 505 -10.68 -5.84 -12.99
N LYS A 506 -11.72 -5.16 -13.50
CA LYS A 506 -11.57 -4.02 -14.43
C LYS A 506 -10.91 -2.79 -13.76
N GLY A 507 -11.01 -2.69 -12.43
CA GLY A 507 -10.67 -1.49 -11.66
C GLY A 507 -11.91 -0.64 -11.37
N CYS A 508 -12.12 -0.27 -10.11
CA CYS A 508 -13.20 0.61 -9.65
C CYS A 508 -12.73 1.41 -8.43
N ALA A 509 -13.53 2.37 -7.98
CA ALA A 509 -13.22 3.17 -6.80
C ALA A 509 -12.99 2.31 -5.55
N THR A 510 -13.77 1.22 -5.36
CA THR A 510 -13.65 0.32 -4.22
C THR A 510 -12.29 -0.36 -4.12
N CYS A 511 -11.63 -0.67 -5.23
CA CYS A 511 -10.31 -1.30 -5.27
C CYS A 511 -9.19 -0.29 -5.64
N ASN A 512 -9.44 0.99 -5.58
CA ASN A 512 -8.51 2.05 -6.03
C ASN A 512 -7.96 1.77 -7.45
N PHE A 513 -8.84 1.34 -8.36
CA PHE A 513 -8.57 1.02 -9.76
C PHE A 513 -7.54 -0.10 -10.00
N THR A 514 -7.15 -0.84 -8.95
CA THR A 514 -6.20 -1.96 -9.07
C THR A 514 -6.82 -3.24 -9.61
N GLY A 515 -8.15 -3.37 -9.58
CA GLY A 515 -8.86 -4.62 -9.90
C GLY A 515 -8.81 -5.67 -8.79
N MET A 516 -8.07 -5.42 -7.70
CA MET A 516 -7.89 -6.35 -6.59
C MET A 516 -8.25 -5.69 -5.26
N LYS A 517 -8.86 -6.44 -4.33
CA LYS A 517 -9.17 -5.96 -2.97
C LYS A 517 -9.22 -7.11 -1.97
N GLY A 518 -8.44 -6.96 -0.90
CA GLY A 518 -8.32 -7.95 0.16
C GLY A 518 -7.40 -9.10 -0.21
N ARG A 519 -7.17 -9.98 0.75
CA ARG A 519 -6.23 -11.10 0.65
C ARG A 519 -6.95 -12.43 0.86
N ILE A 520 -6.42 -13.50 0.26
CA ILE A 520 -6.84 -14.88 0.44
C ILE A 520 -5.62 -15.72 0.79
N ALA A 521 -5.76 -16.57 1.80
CA ALA A 521 -4.69 -17.48 2.14
C ALA A 521 -4.69 -18.70 1.22
N ILE A 522 -3.50 -19.19 0.95
CA ILE A 522 -3.18 -20.38 0.17
C ILE A 522 -2.42 -21.28 1.11
N TYR A 523 -2.87 -22.53 1.21
CA TYR A 523 -2.37 -23.49 2.15
C TYR A 523 -1.81 -24.72 1.45
N GLU A 524 -0.73 -25.25 1.99
CA GLU A 524 -0.25 -26.61 1.78
C GLU A 524 -0.23 -27.26 3.16
N VAL A 525 -1.03 -28.32 3.33
CA VAL A 525 -1.21 -28.97 4.62
C VAL A 525 -0.73 -30.42 4.53
N MET A 526 0.26 -30.77 5.34
CA MET A 526 0.91 -32.08 5.39
C MET A 526 0.70 -32.71 6.77
N PRO A 527 -0.29 -33.59 6.94
CA PRO A 527 -0.36 -34.45 8.12
C PRO A 527 0.84 -35.40 8.19
N VAL A 528 1.44 -35.55 9.37
CA VAL A 528 2.58 -36.44 9.59
C VAL A 528 2.07 -37.80 10.06
N ASN A 529 1.64 -38.61 9.10
CA ASN A 529 1.22 -40.00 9.31
C ASN A 529 2.40 -40.98 9.33
N GLN A 530 2.11 -42.28 9.40
CA GLN A 530 3.17 -43.30 9.53
C GLN A 530 4.11 -43.33 8.33
N ASP A 531 3.61 -43.23 7.08
CA ASP A 531 4.46 -43.24 5.89
C ASP A 531 5.43 -42.04 5.87
N ILE A 532 4.93 -40.84 6.24
CA ILE A 532 5.76 -39.64 6.34
C ILE A 532 6.79 -39.79 7.49
N ARG A 533 6.39 -40.36 8.63
CA ARG A 533 7.32 -40.65 9.74
C ARG A 533 8.45 -41.58 9.33
N ASP A 534 8.15 -42.62 8.59
CA ASP A 534 9.14 -43.59 8.11
C ASP A 534 10.15 -42.94 7.12
N LEU A 535 9.67 -42.01 6.28
CA LEU A 535 10.52 -41.21 5.41
C LEU A 535 11.43 -40.27 6.22
N ILE A 536 10.89 -39.61 7.23
CA ILE A 536 11.68 -38.72 8.12
C ILE A 536 12.78 -39.53 8.84
N ILE A 537 12.43 -40.71 9.39
CA ILE A 537 13.40 -41.56 10.09
C ILE A 537 14.54 -41.98 9.17
N ARG A 538 14.24 -42.27 7.90
CA ARG A 538 15.24 -42.63 6.88
C ARG A 538 16.02 -41.44 6.34
N ASN A 539 15.71 -40.23 6.82
CA ASN A 539 16.28 -38.98 6.29
C ASN A 539 16.08 -38.82 4.79
N ALA A 540 14.85 -39.14 4.32
CA ALA A 540 14.51 -39.07 2.88
C ALA A 540 14.56 -37.61 2.38
N PRO A 541 14.89 -37.39 1.10
CA PRO A 541 14.87 -36.05 0.50
C PRO A 541 13.49 -35.40 0.57
N ALA A 542 13.43 -34.08 0.67
CA ALA A 542 12.18 -33.33 0.73
C ALA A 542 11.23 -33.64 -0.44
N VAL A 543 11.77 -33.90 -1.63
CA VAL A 543 10.99 -34.28 -2.83
C VAL A 543 10.22 -35.58 -2.58
N GLU A 544 10.87 -36.62 -2.03
CA GLU A 544 10.25 -37.92 -1.75
C GLU A 544 9.13 -37.78 -0.70
N ILE A 545 9.38 -36.98 0.35
CA ILE A 545 8.36 -36.66 1.37
C ILE A 545 7.17 -35.93 0.73
N GLY A 546 7.42 -34.97 -0.15
CA GLY A 546 6.39 -34.21 -0.87
C GLY A 546 5.54 -35.09 -1.78
N GLU A 547 6.15 -35.99 -2.56
CA GLU A 547 5.42 -36.95 -3.41
C GLU A 547 4.57 -37.90 -2.58
N ALA A 548 5.07 -38.38 -1.44
CA ALA A 548 4.31 -39.23 -0.54
C ALA A 548 3.11 -38.49 0.05
N ALA A 549 3.31 -37.26 0.48
CA ALA A 549 2.23 -36.42 1.01
C ALA A 549 1.15 -36.10 -0.05
N GLN A 550 1.55 -35.82 -1.29
CA GLN A 550 0.60 -35.59 -2.39
C GLN A 550 -0.23 -36.85 -2.70
N ARG A 551 0.37 -38.05 -2.69
CA ARG A 551 -0.38 -39.30 -2.84
C ARG A 551 -1.44 -39.52 -1.77
N GLN A 552 -1.29 -38.86 -0.61
CA GLN A 552 -2.22 -38.92 0.52
C GLN A 552 -3.23 -37.77 0.55
N GLY A 553 -3.25 -36.92 -0.48
CA GLY A 553 -4.23 -35.86 -0.65
C GLY A 553 -3.71 -34.46 -0.35
N MET A 554 -2.43 -34.28 0.02
CA MET A 554 -1.84 -32.95 0.13
C MET A 554 -1.88 -32.25 -1.23
N ARG A 555 -2.35 -31.02 -1.25
CA ARG A 555 -2.19 -30.12 -2.41
C ARG A 555 -1.03 -29.18 -2.14
N THR A 556 -0.14 -29.03 -3.12
CA THR A 556 0.93 -28.05 -3.05
C THR A 556 0.36 -26.62 -3.03
N LEU A 557 1.15 -25.65 -2.56
CA LEU A 557 0.75 -24.23 -2.59
C LEU A 557 0.28 -23.82 -3.99
N ARG A 558 0.97 -24.27 -5.05
CA ARG A 558 0.63 -23.97 -6.44
C ARG A 558 -0.71 -24.56 -6.86
N GLN A 559 -0.96 -25.84 -6.52
CA GLN A 559 -2.23 -26.50 -6.82
C GLN A 559 -3.39 -25.84 -6.07
N ASN A 560 -3.20 -25.47 -4.80
CA ASN A 560 -4.22 -24.76 -4.02
C ASN A 560 -4.48 -23.36 -4.60
N ALA A 561 -3.42 -22.64 -5.01
CA ALA A 561 -3.55 -21.34 -5.66
C ALA A 561 -4.33 -21.43 -6.99
N LEU A 562 -4.04 -22.44 -7.82
CA LEU A 562 -4.79 -22.68 -9.07
C LEU A 562 -6.27 -22.98 -8.81
N GLN A 563 -6.58 -23.74 -7.76
CA GLN A 563 -7.97 -23.95 -7.36
C GLN A 563 -8.68 -22.62 -7.04
N LYS A 564 -7.98 -21.68 -6.33
CA LYS A 564 -8.53 -20.34 -6.06
C LYS A 564 -8.75 -19.50 -7.32
N VAL A 565 -7.98 -19.73 -8.39
CA VAL A 565 -8.21 -19.10 -9.70
C VAL A 565 -9.47 -19.67 -10.36
N ILE A 566 -9.62 -20.99 -10.37
CA ILE A 566 -10.81 -21.68 -10.91
C ILE A 566 -12.07 -21.22 -10.18
N ASP A 567 -12.01 -21.09 -8.86
CA ASP A 567 -13.10 -20.56 -8.02
C ASP A 567 -13.34 -19.05 -8.25
N GLY A 568 -12.52 -18.42 -9.07
CA GLY A 568 -12.61 -16.99 -9.41
C GLY A 568 -12.24 -16.03 -8.27
N GLY A 569 -11.52 -16.52 -7.27
CA GLY A 569 -11.07 -15.70 -6.13
C GLY A 569 -9.78 -14.95 -6.38
N MET A 570 -8.96 -15.40 -7.34
CA MET A 570 -7.61 -14.89 -7.60
C MET A 570 -7.33 -14.87 -9.12
N THR A 571 -6.38 -14.06 -9.56
CA THR A 571 -5.91 -14.06 -10.96
C THR A 571 -4.75 -15.03 -11.14
N ILE A 572 -4.50 -15.44 -12.40
CA ILE A 572 -3.42 -16.37 -12.72
C ILE A 572 -2.03 -15.75 -12.50
N GLU A 573 -1.87 -14.46 -12.77
CA GLU A 573 -0.62 -13.73 -12.54
C GLU A 573 -0.26 -13.71 -11.06
N GLU A 574 -1.28 -13.68 -10.20
CA GLU A 574 -1.07 -13.71 -8.75
C GLU A 574 -0.58 -15.07 -8.27
N VAL A 575 -0.95 -16.17 -8.94
CA VAL A 575 -0.39 -17.51 -8.65
C VAL A 575 1.13 -17.49 -8.80
N LEU A 576 1.64 -16.97 -9.93
CA LEU A 576 3.09 -16.86 -10.14
C LEU A 576 3.75 -16.04 -9.03
N ARG A 577 3.18 -14.86 -8.73
CA ARG A 577 3.74 -13.97 -7.73
C ARG A 577 3.91 -14.64 -6.35
N VAL A 578 2.96 -15.48 -5.95
CA VAL A 578 2.94 -16.07 -4.60
C VAL A 578 3.58 -17.45 -4.52
N THR A 579 3.77 -18.14 -5.67
CA THR A 579 4.35 -19.49 -5.74
C THR A 579 5.69 -19.54 -6.47
N LEU A 580 6.31 -18.39 -6.84
CA LEU A 580 7.68 -18.35 -7.34
C LEU A 580 8.62 -18.77 -6.21
N GLY A 581 9.38 -19.86 -6.44
CA GLY A 581 10.33 -20.41 -5.47
C GLY A 581 9.75 -21.48 -4.52
N THR A 582 8.55 -22.00 -4.82
CA THR A 582 7.97 -23.19 -4.17
C THR A 582 7.96 -24.37 -5.12
#